data_005b3ce2cffc1f45a4a2823f5673aa44
#
_entry.id   005b3ce2cffc1f45a4a2823f5673aa44
#
_cell.length_a   1.000
_cell.length_b   1.000
_cell.length_c   1.000
_cell.angle_alpha   90.00
_cell.angle_beta   90.00
_cell.angle_gamma   90.00
#
_symmetry.space_group_name_H-M   'P 1'
#
loop_
_entity.id
_entity.type
_entity.pdbx_description
1 polymer ?
#
loop_
_entity_poly.entity_id
_entity_poly.type
_entity_poly.pdbx_seq_one_letter_code
_entity_poly.pdbx_strand_id
1 'polypeptide(L)'
;IVGKRLRKYTHFCKDSITLPDFFSNRFRDEKGILRFIAAFFILAFFLFYTTSGFVSCAKLFSTIFDWSYSTSLWIGVVVVVGYTFMGGFMAVSWTDFVQGIMMLIAVMLVPAIICSLNGGFAPTIDAMNSVNPYLMNLFTNASTGKAITMISIVSSLAWGLGYFGMPHILVRFMSIKDPKDIVHSRRIAMTWVILSLGASVLIAIFGRYYLMQNGITLDDPEKVFIVLVQHLFPTVIAAILLAAVLAAIMSTADSQLLVSASAFSNDIYKKIRKKASNNELMWVSRIVVIVIAVLAALLAMMGNPEAATAQKGKSFLDVVMSLVSFAWGGFGATFGPLVLLALFWKRTNFAGAVAGMLVGGITTFVWKFYLSSLASSYAIFGIYELLPGFVLSFVTIVAVSLCTKAPSKEITDEFDAVENFKFSDLIKQ
;
A
#
# COMPACT_ATOMS: atom_id res chain seq x y z
N ILE A 1 -13.08 13.34 -5.49
CA ILE A 1 -14.49 12.95 -5.55
C ILE A 1 -14.76 11.90 -4.47
N VAL A 2 -14.10 10.73 -4.50
CA VAL A 2 -14.32 9.61 -3.57
C VAL A 2 -14.16 10.03 -2.11
N GLY A 3 -13.03 10.62 -1.73
CA GLY A 3 -12.75 10.99 -0.32
C GLY A 3 -13.80 11.91 0.31
N LYS A 4 -14.27 12.92 -0.46
CA LYS A 4 -15.34 13.81 0.05
C LYS A 4 -16.66 13.08 0.28
N ARG A 5 -17.05 12.20 -0.67
CA ARG A 5 -18.29 11.44 -0.55
C ARG A 5 -18.18 10.39 0.55
N LEU A 6 -17.03 9.73 0.67
CA LEU A 6 -16.75 8.78 1.75
C LEU A 6 -16.86 9.45 3.12
N ARG A 7 -16.25 10.63 3.32
CA ARG A 7 -16.35 11.35 4.61
C ARG A 7 -17.79 11.73 4.95
N LYS A 8 -18.56 12.22 3.97
CA LYS A 8 -19.99 12.49 4.18
C LYS A 8 -20.73 11.21 4.60
N TYR A 9 -20.50 10.13 3.86
CA TYR A 9 -21.20 8.86 4.08
C TYR A 9 -20.86 8.24 5.43
N THR A 10 -19.60 8.28 5.86
CA THR A 10 -19.20 7.77 7.19
C THR A 10 -19.89 8.49 8.34
N HIS A 11 -20.18 9.78 8.19
CA HIS A 11 -20.95 10.53 9.18
C HIS A 11 -22.38 9.96 9.32
N PHE A 12 -23.07 9.67 8.21
CA PHE A 12 -24.39 9.01 8.24
C PHE A 12 -24.32 7.57 8.72
N CYS A 13 -23.21 6.88 8.49
CA CYS A 13 -22.93 5.53 8.95
C CYS A 13 -22.37 5.49 10.39
N LYS A 14 -22.97 6.22 11.32
CA LYS A 14 -22.62 6.26 12.77
C LYS A 14 -21.16 6.65 13.03
N ASP A 15 -20.61 7.59 12.25
CA ASP A 15 -19.20 8.01 12.29
C ASP A 15 -18.23 6.82 12.28
N SER A 16 -18.44 5.90 11.33
CA SER A 16 -17.60 4.72 11.16
C SER A 16 -16.12 5.08 11.02
N ILE A 17 -15.28 4.46 11.83
CA ILE A 17 -13.84 4.73 11.90
C ILE A 17 -12.97 3.71 11.14
N THR A 18 -13.55 2.57 10.74
CA THR A 18 -12.89 1.52 9.95
C THR A 18 -13.70 1.21 8.69
N LEU A 19 -13.05 0.68 7.65
CA LEU A 19 -13.76 0.22 6.45
C LEU A 19 -14.74 -0.91 6.74
N PRO A 20 -14.40 -1.95 7.53
CA PRO A 20 -15.35 -2.98 7.92
C PRO A 20 -16.58 -2.42 8.63
N ASP A 21 -16.39 -1.44 9.52
CA ASP A 21 -17.50 -0.77 10.21
C ASP A 21 -18.37 0.04 9.24
N PHE A 22 -17.74 0.77 8.32
CA PHE A 22 -18.44 1.50 7.26
C PHE A 22 -19.32 0.57 6.41
N PHE A 23 -18.78 -0.54 5.90
CA PHE A 23 -19.55 -1.48 5.11
C PHE A 23 -20.69 -2.12 5.91
N SER A 24 -20.42 -2.51 7.16
CA SER A 24 -21.44 -3.08 8.05
C SER A 24 -22.59 -2.10 8.27
N ASN A 25 -22.31 -0.84 8.56
CA ASN A 25 -23.34 0.18 8.79
C ASN A 25 -24.06 0.55 7.48
N ARG A 26 -23.33 0.71 6.37
CA ARG A 26 -23.87 1.07 5.05
C ARG A 26 -24.88 0.04 4.52
N PHE A 27 -24.63 -1.24 4.74
CA PHE A 27 -25.46 -2.34 4.25
C PHE A 27 -26.33 -2.99 5.33
N ARG A 28 -26.41 -2.39 6.53
CA ARG A 28 -27.21 -2.91 7.68
C ARG A 28 -26.86 -4.36 8.00
N ASP A 29 -25.55 -4.67 8.09
CA ASP A 29 -25.04 -6.00 8.43
C ASP A 29 -25.22 -6.30 9.93
N GLU A 30 -26.40 -6.73 10.33
CA GLU A 30 -26.70 -7.06 11.72
C GLU A 30 -25.87 -8.25 12.24
N LYS A 31 -25.60 -9.22 11.36
CA LYS A 31 -24.83 -10.43 11.69
C LYS A 31 -23.31 -10.19 11.74
N GLY A 32 -22.81 -9.12 11.15
CA GLY A 32 -21.39 -8.80 11.08
C GLY A 32 -20.61 -9.63 10.05
N ILE A 33 -21.28 -10.18 9.04
CA ILE A 33 -20.64 -11.00 7.99
C ILE A 33 -19.70 -10.16 7.13
N LEU A 34 -20.16 -9.00 6.63
CA LEU A 34 -19.32 -8.08 5.85
C LEU A 34 -18.15 -7.58 6.68
N ARG A 35 -18.40 -7.24 7.96
CA ARG A 35 -17.38 -6.79 8.89
C ARG A 35 -16.30 -7.85 9.08
N PHE A 36 -16.68 -9.11 9.29
CA PHE A 36 -15.74 -10.20 9.47
C PHE A 36 -14.93 -10.48 8.21
N ILE A 37 -15.56 -10.57 7.03
CA ILE A 37 -14.89 -10.81 5.75
C ILE A 37 -13.89 -9.66 5.44
N ALA A 38 -14.32 -8.42 5.65
CA ALA A 38 -13.46 -7.26 5.43
C ALA A 38 -12.25 -7.27 6.37
N ALA A 39 -12.46 -7.52 7.68
CA ALA A 39 -11.38 -7.63 8.65
C ALA A 39 -10.42 -8.78 8.32
N PHE A 40 -10.93 -9.93 7.87
CA PHE A 40 -10.10 -11.05 7.43
C PHE A 40 -9.18 -10.67 6.28
N PHE A 41 -9.69 -10.06 5.20
CA PHE A 41 -8.86 -9.63 4.08
C PHE A 41 -7.88 -8.51 4.46
N ILE A 42 -8.28 -7.61 5.37
CA ILE A 42 -7.36 -6.59 5.91
C ILE A 42 -6.17 -7.25 6.59
N LEU A 43 -6.42 -8.21 7.48
CA LEU A 43 -5.35 -8.94 8.18
C LEU A 43 -4.47 -9.73 7.20
N ALA A 44 -5.08 -10.44 6.25
CA ALA A 44 -4.37 -11.26 5.28
C ALA A 44 -3.43 -10.42 4.39
N PHE A 45 -3.91 -9.34 3.78
CA PHE A 45 -3.09 -8.54 2.88
C PHE A 45 -2.08 -7.65 3.62
N PHE A 46 -2.41 -7.12 4.80
CA PHE A 46 -1.43 -6.39 5.59
C PHE A 46 -0.34 -7.28 6.14
N LEU A 47 -0.58 -8.56 6.36
CA LEU A 47 0.48 -9.49 6.72
C LEU A 47 1.60 -9.48 5.65
N PHE A 48 1.25 -9.63 4.37
CA PHE A 48 2.23 -9.56 3.27
C PHE A 48 2.84 -8.16 3.12
N TYR A 49 2.05 -7.12 3.31
CA TYR A 49 2.57 -5.76 3.20
C TYR A 49 3.54 -5.43 4.33
N THR A 50 3.25 -5.81 5.58
CA THR A 50 4.17 -5.66 6.71
C THR A 50 5.44 -6.49 6.52
N THR A 51 5.32 -7.70 5.93
CA THR A 51 6.48 -8.52 5.54
C THR A 51 7.42 -7.75 4.62
N SER A 52 6.89 -6.98 3.65
CA SER A 52 7.74 -6.17 2.76
C SER A 52 8.55 -5.12 3.51
N GLY A 53 7.98 -4.51 4.54
CA GLY A 53 8.69 -3.57 5.42
C GLY A 53 9.85 -4.23 6.16
N PHE A 54 9.64 -5.43 6.68
CA PHE A 54 10.70 -6.17 7.38
C PHE A 54 11.80 -6.67 6.45
N VAL A 55 11.46 -7.13 5.24
CA VAL A 55 12.45 -7.42 4.18
C VAL A 55 13.26 -6.17 3.84
N SER A 56 12.60 -5.01 3.74
CA SER A 56 13.29 -3.73 3.51
C SER A 56 14.26 -3.36 4.64
N CYS A 57 13.86 -3.57 5.91
CA CYS A 57 14.74 -3.39 7.06
C CYS A 57 15.96 -4.35 7.00
N ALA A 58 15.73 -5.61 6.67
CA ALA A 58 16.80 -6.58 6.53
C ALA A 58 17.80 -6.18 5.45
N LYS A 59 17.32 -5.76 4.26
CA LYS A 59 18.16 -5.26 3.17
C LYS A 59 18.91 -3.98 3.56
N LEU A 60 18.26 -3.05 4.28
CA LEU A 60 18.89 -1.82 4.74
C LEU A 60 20.03 -2.11 5.70
N PHE A 61 19.77 -2.83 6.79
CA PHE A 61 20.78 -3.06 7.83
C PHE A 61 21.88 -4.00 7.38
N SER A 62 21.58 -5.06 6.62
CA SER A 62 22.62 -5.94 6.07
C SER A 62 23.55 -5.19 5.12
N THR A 63 23.04 -4.24 4.33
CA THR A 63 23.86 -3.47 3.40
C THR A 63 24.71 -2.40 4.10
N ILE A 64 24.21 -1.80 5.20
CA ILE A 64 24.93 -0.72 5.91
C ILE A 64 25.98 -1.30 6.86
N PHE A 65 25.63 -2.36 7.62
CA PHE A 65 26.42 -2.88 8.74
C PHE A 65 27.12 -4.21 8.42
N ASP A 66 26.91 -4.75 7.21
CA ASP A 66 27.40 -6.07 6.80
C ASP A 66 26.98 -7.20 7.79
N TRP A 67 25.76 -7.06 8.35
CA TRP A 67 25.19 -8.07 9.20
C TRP A 67 24.44 -9.13 8.39
N SER A 68 24.33 -10.35 8.95
CA SER A 68 23.49 -11.38 8.34
C SER A 68 22.04 -10.89 8.15
N TYR A 69 21.38 -11.40 7.12
CA TYR A 69 19.96 -11.09 6.85
C TYR A 69 19.08 -11.31 8.07
N SER A 70 19.27 -12.43 8.78
CA SER A 70 18.47 -12.78 9.97
C SER A 70 18.65 -11.78 11.10
N THR A 71 19.88 -11.38 11.41
CA THR A 71 20.17 -10.38 12.44
C THR A 71 19.55 -9.03 12.09
N SER A 72 19.74 -8.60 10.86
CA SER A 72 19.21 -7.35 10.31
C SER A 72 17.67 -7.31 10.35
N LEU A 73 17.02 -8.43 10.01
CA LEU A 73 15.59 -8.58 10.06
C LEU A 73 15.04 -8.40 11.49
N TRP A 74 15.58 -9.16 12.45
CA TRP A 74 15.06 -9.13 13.81
C TRP A 74 15.31 -7.80 14.52
N ILE A 75 16.43 -7.13 14.26
CA ILE A 75 16.68 -5.77 14.75
C ILE A 75 15.64 -4.82 14.15
N GLY A 76 15.38 -4.88 12.83
CA GLY A 76 14.34 -4.09 12.18
C GLY A 76 12.95 -4.33 12.78
N VAL A 77 12.58 -5.57 13.03
CA VAL A 77 11.31 -5.94 13.68
C VAL A 77 11.19 -5.31 15.06
N VAL A 78 12.24 -5.43 15.90
CA VAL A 78 12.24 -4.86 17.26
C VAL A 78 12.07 -3.32 17.21
N VAL A 79 12.78 -2.65 16.31
CA VAL A 79 12.69 -1.19 16.16
C VAL A 79 11.27 -0.77 15.73
N VAL A 80 10.72 -1.37 14.69
CA VAL A 80 9.39 -1.04 14.18
C VAL A 80 8.31 -1.35 15.20
N VAL A 81 8.31 -2.55 15.77
CA VAL A 81 7.30 -2.98 16.76
C VAL A 81 7.39 -2.17 18.04
N GLY A 82 8.60 -1.92 18.54
CA GLY A 82 8.81 -1.13 19.76
C GLY A 82 8.22 0.28 19.61
N TYR A 83 8.45 0.90 18.49
CA TYR A 83 7.90 2.22 18.17
C TYR A 83 6.36 2.19 18.03
N THR A 84 5.82 1.26 17.24
CA THR A 84 4.37 1.14 17.00
C THR A 84 3.60 0.81 18.29
N PHE A 85 4.19 -0.03 19.15
CA PHE A 85 3.58 -0.43 20.43
C PHE A 85 3.41 0.73 21.41
N MET A 86 4.36 1.68 21.42
CA MET A 86 4.33 2.85 22.30
C MET A 86 3.45 3.98 21.73
N GLY A 87 3.27 4.00 20.40
CA GLY A 87 2.50 5.02 19.69
C GLY A 87 1.00 4.76 19.72
N GLY A 88 0.26 5.67 19.09
CA GLY A 88 -1.16 5.57 18.79
C GLY A 88 -1.45 6.42 17.57
N PHE A 89 -2.67 6.45 17.07
CA PHE A 89 -3.02 7.13 15.82
C PHE A 89 -2.48 8.58 15.71
N MET A 90 -2.56 9.35 16.79
CA MET A 90 -2.04 10.73 16.80
C MET A 90 -0.52 10.79 16.74
N ALA A 91 0.17 9.96 17.52
CA ALA A 91 1.63 9.90 17.52
C ALA A 91 2.15 9.49 16.13
N VAL A 92 1.58 8.42 15.56
CA VAL A 92 1.91 7.94 14.21
C VAL A 92 1.66 9.04 13.16
N SER A 93 0.55 9.78 13.25
CA SER A 93 0.25 10.84 12.28
C SER A 93 1.27 11.99 12.30
N TRP A 94 1.80 12.37 13.49
CA TRP A 94 2.83 13.38 13.62
C TRP A 94 4.20 12.90 13.13
N THR A 95 4.56 11.67 13.48
CA THR A 95 5.83 11.11 13.04
C THR A 95 5.84 10.84 11.54
N ASP A 96 4.73 10.36 10.96
CA ASP A 96 4.55 10.21 9.51
C ASP A 96 4.79 11.53 8.77
N PHE A 97 4.35 12.64 9.33
CA PHE A 97 4.55 13.96 8.73
C PHE A 97 6.04 14.32 8.66
N VAL A 98 6.78 14.17 9.76
CA VAL A 98 8.23 14.44 9.82
C VAL A 98 8.99 13.46 8.92
N GLN A 99 8.67 12.18 8.99
CA GLN A 99 9.24 11.12 8.18
C GLN A 99 8.98 11.37 6.68
N GLY A 100 7.78 11.83 6.32
CA GLY A 100 7.44 12.19 4.95
C GLY A 100 8.30 13.33 4.38
N ILE A 101 8.64 14.33 5.19
CA ILE A 101 9.57 15.40 4.79
C ILE A 101 10.98 14.83 4.61
N MET A 102 11.46 14.03 5.55
CA MET A 102 12.79 13.40 5.44
C MET A 102 12.92 12.56 4.18
N MET A 103 11.90 11.74 3.89
CA MET A 103 11.85 10.92 2.66
C MET A 103 11.92 11.78 1.40
N LEU A 104 11.11 12.84 1.32
CA LEU A 104 11.08 13.72 0.15
C LEU A 104 12.45 14.36 -0.10
N ILE A 105 13.09 14.89 0.95
CA ILE A 105 14.43 15.45 0.86
C ILE A 105 15.42 14.40 0.37
N ALA A 106 15.41 13.21 0.95
CA ALA A 106 16.34 12.14 0.61
C ALA A 106 16.21 11.69 -0.86
N VAL A 107 14.99 11.46 -1.35
CA VAL A 107 14.81 11.03 -2.75
C VAL A 107 15.10 12.14 -3.76
N MET A 108 14.93 13.41 -3.39
CA MET A 108 15.25 14.54 -4.28
C MET A 108 16.74 14.81 -4.37
N LEU A 109 17.50 14.63 -3.28
CA LEU A 109 18.93 14.94 -3.24
C LEU A 109 19.76 14.02 -4.13
N VAL A 110 19.48 12.72 -4.17
CA VAL A 110 20.28 11.76 -4.93
C VAL A 110 20.34 12.09 -6.42
N PRO A 111 19.22 12.23 -7.16
CA PRO A 111 19.28 12.59 -8.57
C PRO A 111 19.82 14.01 -8.80
N ALA A 112 19.59 14.94 -7.87
CA ALA A 112 20.12 16.29 -7.97
C ALA A 112 21.67 16.30 -7.92
N ILE A 113 22.28 15.52 -7.03
CA ILE A 113 23.74 15.39 -6.95
C ILE A 113 24.30 14.73 -8.21
N ILE A 114 23.68 13.66 -8.71
CA ILE A 114 24.12 13.00 -9.95
C ILE A 114 24.07 13.99 -11.13
N CYS A 115 23.01 14.79 -11.25
CA CYS A 115 22.93 15.84 -12.26
C CYS A 115 24.04 16.88 -12.09
N SER A 116 24.31 17.32 -10.86
CA SER A 116 25.39 18.30 -10.59
C SER A 116 26.74 17.77 -10.98
N LEU A 117 27.06 16.52 -10.70
CA LEU A 117 28.33 15.87 -11.06
C LEU A 117 28.54 15.76 -12.58
N ASN A 118 27.46 15.68 -13.36
CA ASN A 118 27.47 15.58 -14.81
C ASN A 118 27.33 16.96 -15.51
N GLY A 119 27.37 18.07 -14.78
CA GLY A 119 27.24 19.42 -15.35
C GLY A 119 25.81 19.88 -15.61
N GLY A 120 24.79 19.18 -15.05
CA GLY A 120 23.40 19.56 -15.13
C GLY A 120 22.47 18.46 -15.68
N PHE A 121 21.18 18.77 -15.76
CA PHE A 121 20.16 17.80 -16.18
C PHE A 121 20.29 17.37 -17.65
N ALA A 122 20.43 18.32 -18.57
CA ALA A 122 20.56 18.02 -20.00
C ALA A 122 21.83 17.21 -20.31
N PRO A 123 23.05 17.59 -19.84
CA PRO A 123 24.25 16.78 -20.01
C PRO A 123 24.10 15.35 -19.43
N THR A 124 23.40 15.19 -18.32
CA THR A 124 23.17 13.86 -17.74
C THR A 124 22.31 13.00 -18.68
N ILE A 125 21.27 13.56 -19.28
CA ILE A 125 20.42 12.85 -20.24
C ILE A 125 21.20 12.49 -21.50
N ASP A 126 22.02 13.40 -22.04
CA ASP A 126 22.83 13.15 -23.22
C ASP A 126 23.84 12.04 -22.97
N ALA A 127 24.51 12.08 -21.83
CA ALA A 127 25.43 11.03 -21.40
C ALA A 127 24.75 9.67 -21.25
N MET A 128 23.54 9.63 -20.69
CA MET A 128 22.74 8.39 -20.59
C MET A 128 22.34 7.85 -21.95
N ASN A 129 21.87 8.72 -22.84
CA ASN A 129 21.47 8.32 -24.20
C ASN A 129 22.65 7.77 -25.00
N SER A 130 23.87 8.24 -24.74
CA SER A 130 25.07 7.67 -25.35
C SER A 130 25.40 6.26 -24.87
N VAL A 131 25.01 5.91 -23.63
CA VAL A 131 25.23 4.56 -23.06
C VAL A 131 24.09 3.62 -23.47
N ASN A 132 22.84 4.07 -23.37
CA ASN A 132 21.69 3.29 -23.77
C ASN A 132 20.52 4.21 -24.19
N PRO A 133 20.23 4.35 -25.50
CA PRO A 133 19.18 5.25 -26.02
C PRO A 133 17.77 4.85 -25.60
N TYR A 134 17.58 3.65 -25.07
CA TYR A 134 16.26 3.17 -24.63
C TYR A 134 15.92 3.50 -23.17
N LEU A 135 16.89 4.00 -22.37
CA LEU A 135 16.65 4.28 -20.93
C LEU A 135 15.56 5.32 -20.70
N MET A 136 15.43 6.31 -21.59
CA MET A 136 14.40 7.36 -21.50
C MET A 136 13.14 7.04 -22.31
N ASN A 137 13.08 5.91 -22.99
CA ASN A 137 11.92 5.56 -23.81
C ASN A 137 10.89 4.76 -22.97
N LEU A 138 9.73 5.37 -22.71
CA LEU A 138 8.67 4.79 -21.91
C LEU A 138 8.03 3.53 -22.52
N PHE A 139 8.18 3.34 -23.83
CA PHE A 139 7.53 2.25 -24.57
C PHE A 139 8.50 1.17 -25.03
N THR A 140 9.76 1.28 -24.64
CA THR A 140 10.80 0.31 -25.03
C THR A 140 11.49 -0.25 -23.78
N ASN A 141 11.66 -1.55 -23.74
CA ASN A 141 12.42 -2.21 -22.70
C ASN A 141 13.91 -1.92 -22.89
N ALA A 142 14.50 -1.20 -21.92
CA ALA A 142 15.88 -0.74 -21.99
C ALA A 142 16.93 -1.87 -22.06
N SER A 143 16.61 -3.07 -21.58
CA SER A 143 17.52 -4.22 -21.60
C SER A 143 17.48 -4.99 -22.91
N THR A 144 16.34 -5.01 -23.61
CA THR A 144 16.14 -5.83 -24.81
C THR A 144 15.98 -5.03 -26.10
N GLY A 145 15.76 -3.69 -25.99
CA GLY A 145 15.43 -2.84 -27.13
C GLY A 145 14.06 -3.11 -27.79
N LYS A 146 13.25 -4.01 -27.22
CA LYS A 146 11.95 -4.37 -27.75
C LYS A 146 10.83 -3.49 -27.17
N ALA A 147 9.77 -3.29 -27.94
CA ALA A 147 8.58 -2.60 -27.46
C ALA A 147 7.98 -3.30 -26.24
N ILE A 148 7.50 -2.50 -25.28
CA ILE A 148 6.77 -3.00 -24.11
C ILE A 148 5.42 -3.55 -24.56
N THR A 149 5.02 -4.72 -24.04
CA THR A 149 3.74 -5.34 -24.41
C THR A 149 2.54 -4.58 -23.87
N MET A 150 1.41 -4.64 -24.55
CA MET A 150 0.15 -4.06 -24.07
C MET A 150 -0.25 -4.60 -22.68
N ILE A 151 0.03 -5.85 -22.38
CA ILE A 151 -0.20 -6.46 -21.07
C ILE A 151 0.60 -5.75 -19.99
N SER A 152 1.87 -5.43 -20.24
CA SER A 152 2.72 -4.68 -19.30
C SER A 152 2.21 -3.26 -19.09
N ILE A 153 1.78 -2.57 -20.16
CA ILE A 153 1.23 -1.21 -20.07
C ILE A 153 -0.06 -1.22 -19.25
N VAL A 154 -0.99 -2.10 -19.56
CA VAL A 154 -2.27 -2.23 -18.85
C VAL A 154 -2.06 -2.62 -17.40
N SER A 155 -1.13 -3.54 -17.12
CA SER A 155 -0.76 -3.93 -15.75
C SER A 155 -0.21 -2.76 -14.94
N SER A 156 0.66 -1.93 -15.54
CA SER A 156 1.21 -0.75 -14.87
C SER A 156 0.14 0.31 -14.59
N LEU A 157 -0.77 0.55 -15.53
CA LEU A 157 -1.89 1.48 -15.34
C LEU A 157 -2.91 0.99 -14.30
N ALA A 158 -3.08 -0.32 -14.19
CA ALA A 158 -4.00 -0.93 -13.21
C ALA A 158 -3.62 -0.60 -11.76
N TRP A 159 -2.35 -0.27 -11.47
CA TRP A 159 -1.91 0.17 -10.13
C TRP A 159 -2.81 1.26 -9.54
N GLY A 160 -3.27 2.19 -10.36
CA GLY A 160 -4.15 3.28 -9.95
C GLY A 160 -5.49 2.81 -9.34
N LEU A 161 -5.98 1.63 -9.71
CA LEU A 161 -7.22 1.06 -9.17
C LEU A 161 -7.08 0.67 -7.68
N GLY A 162 -5.86 0.36 -7.24
CA GLY A 162 -5.58 -0.01 -5.85
C GLY A 162 -5.93 1.08 -4.84
N TYR A 163 -5.77 2.35 -5.20
CA TYR A 163 -6.06 3.48 -4.30
C TYR A 163 -7.50 3.51 -3.79
N PHE A 164 -8.45 2.96 -4.55
CA PHE A 164 -9.86 2.92 -4.15
C PHE A 164 -10.14 1.89 -3.05
N GLY A 165 -9.23 0.93 -2.84
CA GLY A 165 -9.40 -0.14 -1.86
C GLY A 165 -8.46 -0.11 -0.66
N MET A 166 -7.49 0.81 -0.59
CA MET A 166 -6.47 0.82 0.46
C MET A 166 -6.99 1.30 1.81
N PRO A 167 -7.11 0.42 2.84
CA PRO A 167 -7.75 0.78 4.10
C PRO A 167 -7.06 1.92 4.83
N HIS A 168 -5.73 1.92 4.95
CA HIS A 168 -4.98 2.95 5.67
C HIS A 168 -5.04 4.33 4.97
N ILE A 169 -5.27 4.39 3.66
CA ILE A 169 -5.50 5.63 2.93
C ILE A 169 -6.93 6.13 3.15
N LEU A 170 -7.91 5.22 3.02
CA LEU A 170 -9.32 5.59 3.11
C LEU A 170 -9.71 6.04 4.52
N VAL A 171 -9.18 5.39 5.56
CA VAL A 171 -9.39 5.79 6.96
C VAL A 171 -8.92 7.22 7.22
N ARG A 172 -7.85 7.69 6.59
CA ARG A 172 -7.40 9.09 6.71
C ARG A 172 -8.41 10.08 6.14
N PHE A 173 -9.11 9.75 5.05
CA PHE A 173 -10.22 10.58 4.55
C PHE A 173 -11.44 10.51 5.46
N MET A 174 -11.71 9.35 6.06
CA MET A 174 -12.82 9.17 7.02
C MET A 174 -12.61 9.98 8.31
N SER A 175 -11.37 10.18 8.74
CA SER A 175 -11.02 10.90 9.97
C SER A 175 -10.92 12.43 9.81
N ILE A 176 -10.99 12.98 8.60
CA ILE A 176 -10.93 14.43 8.38
C ILE A 176 -12.14 15.12 9.02
N LYS A 177 -11.89 16.20 9.79
CA LYS A 177 -12.93 16.94 10.50
C LYS A 177 -13.92 17.60 9.52
N ASP A 178 -13.45 18.36 8.54
CA ASP A 178 -14.29 19.02 7.52
C ASP A 178 -13.91 18.49 6.11
N PRO A 179 -14.87 17.97 5.33
CA PRO A 179 -14.63 17.56 3.95
C PRO A 179 -14.08 18.64 3.02
N LYS A 180 -14.19 19.92 3.39
CA LYS A 180 -13.56 21.02 2.64
C LYS A 180 -12.04 20.92 2.69
N ASP A 181 -11.48 20.46 3.81
CA ASP A 181 -10.04 20.30 4.01
C ASP A 181 -9.43 19.23 3.12
N ILE A 182 -10.24 18.30 2.60
CA ILE A 182 -9.81 17.31 1.59
C ILE A 182 -9.19 17.96 0.36
N VAL A 183 -9.60 19.18 -0.01
CA VAL A 183 -9.02 19.88 -1.16
C VAL A 183 -7.58 20.27 -0.86
N HIS A 184 -7.30 20.79 0.34
CA HIS A 184 -5.96 21.15 0.77
C HIS A 184 -5.09 19.89 0.91
N SER A 185 -5.59 18.87 1.61
CA SER A 185 -4.91 17.56 1.74
C SER A 185 -4.56 16.96 0.38
N ARG A 186 -5.48 17.01 -0.59
CA ARG A 186 -5.23 16.53 -1.95
C ARG A 186 -4.11 17.30 -2.63
N ARG A 187 -4.08 18.64 -2.53
CA ARG A 187 -3.02 19.43 -3.16
C ARG A 187 -1.66 19.08 -2.59
N ILE A 188 -1.54 19.02 -1.27
CA ILE A 188 -0.30 18.64 -0.59
C ILE A 188 0.13 17.23 -1.00
N ALA A 189 -0.78 16.25 -0.91
CA ALA A 189 -0.48 14.86 -1.24
C ALA A 189 -0.08 14.69 -2.72
N MET A 190 -0.78 15.35 -3.66
CA MET A 190 -0.45 15.24 -5.09
C MET A 190 0.90 15.89 -5.41
N THR A 191 1.21 17.03 -4.80
CA THR A 191 2.54 17.65 -4.97
C THR A 191 3.63 16.74 -4.45
N TRP A 192 3.44 16.18 -3.24
CA TRP A 192 4.38 15.23 -2.64
C TRP A 192 4.57 13.98 -3.52
N VAL A 193 3.48 13.38 -3.99
CA VAL A 193 3.51 12.18 -4.86
C VAL A 193 4.22 12.45 -6.18
N ILE A 194 3.93 13.57 -6.86
CA ILE A 194 4.58 13.90 -8.12
C ILE A 194 6.10 14.08 -7.93
N LEU A 195 6.50 14.80 -6.89
CA LEU A 195 7.92 15.02 -6.61
C LEU A 195 8.63 13.73 -6.19
N SER A 196 8.07 12.96 -5.27
CA SER A 196 8.71 11.75 -4.73
C SER A 196 8.78 10.63 -5.77
N LEU A 197 7.69 10.34 -6.50
CA LEU A 197 7.71 9.32 -7.55
C LEU A 197 8.57 9.74 -8.74
N GLY A 198 8.52 11.01 -9.14
CA GLY A 198 9.40 11.55 -10.18
C GLY A 198 10.87 11.39 -9.80
N ALA A 199 11.24 11.78 -8.58
CA ALA A 199 12.61 11.61 -8.09
C ALA A 199 13.00 10.13 -8.00
N SER A 200 12.11 9.23 -7.57
CA SER A 200 12.39 7.79 -7.51
C SER A 200 12.68 7.19 -8.89
N VAL A 201 11.93 7.61 -9.92
CA VAL A 201 12.22 7.23 -11.30
C VAL A 201 13.59 7.74 -11.75
N LEU A 202 13.91 9.01 -11.44
CA LEU A 202 15.21 9.57 -11.75
C LEU A 202 16.36 8.86 -11.01
N ILE A 203 16.14 8.45 -9.73
CA ILE A 203 17.12 7.63 -8.99
C ILE A 203 17.40 6.32 -9.73
N ALA A 204 16.36 5.65 -10.22
CA ALA A 204 16.54 4.39 -10.94
C ALA A 204 17.34 4.58 -12.24
N ILE A 205 17.05 5.62 -13.00
CA ILE A 205 17.64 5.88 -14.31
C ILE A 205 19.05 6.47 -14.14
N PHE A 206 19.19 7.58 -13.43
CA PHE A 206 20.46 8.27 -13.21
C PHE A 206 21.42 7.45 -12.33
N GLY A 207 20.83 6.76 -11.33
CA GLY A 207 21.60 5.87 -10.47
C GLY A 207 22.20 4.70 -11.25
N ARG A 208 21.42 4.06 -12.14
CA ARG A 208 21.98 3.02 -13.01
C ARG A 208 23.14 3.54 -13.85
N TYR A 209 22.99 4.72 -14.44
CA TYR A 209 24.05 5.37 -15.21
C TYR A 209 25.31 5.61 -14.34
N TYR A 210 25.14 6.20 -13.16
CA TYR A 210 26.24 6.46 -12.22
C TYR A 210 26.98 5.19 -11.81
N LEU A 211 26.25 4.12 -11.47
CA LEU A 211 26.83 2.83 -11.09
C LEU A 211 27.62 2.21 -12.24
N MET A 212 27.09 2.24 -13.46
CA MET A 212 27.79 1.74 -14.65
C MET A 212 29.08 2.50 -14.93
N GLN A 213 29.06 3.83 -14.81
CA GLN A 213 30.28 4.65 -15.02
C GLN A 213 31.36 4.37 -13.98
N ASN A 214 31.00 4.07 -12.75
CA ASN A 214 31.91 3.80 -11.66
C ASN A 214 32.26 2.30 -11.51
N GLY A 215 31.81 1.43 -12.40
CA GLY A 215 32.07 0.00 -12.35
C GLY A 215 31.45 -0.71 -11.15
N ILE A 216 30.40 -0.13 -10.55
CA ILE A 216 29.71 -0.68 -9.37
C ILE A 216 28.60 -1.63 -9.85
N THR A 217 28.67 -2.88 -9.41
CA THR A 217 27.65 -3.89 -9.66
C THR A 217 26.73 -4.05 -8.45
N LEU A 218 25.44 -4.25 -8.70
CA LEU A 218 24.45 -4.53 -7.65
C LEU A 218 23.97 -5.98 -7.76
N ASP A 219 24.07 -6.73 -6.67
CA ASP A 219 23.49 -8.07 -6.55
C ASP A 219 21.96 -7.99 -6.48
N ASP A 220 21.45 -6.93 -5.85
CA ASP A 220 20.03 -6.65 -5.70
C ASP A 220 19.68 -5.22 -6.14
N PRO A 221 18.91 -5.03 -7.24
CA PRO A 221 18.48 -3.72 -7.70
C PRO A 221 17.68 -2.91 -6.65
N GLU A 222 17.03 -3.55 -5.69
CA GLU A 222 16.28 -2.86 -4.62
C GLU A 222 17.20 -2.12 -3.62
N LYS A 223 18.53 -2.41 -3.64
CA LYS A 223 19.55 -1.71 -2.84
C LYS A 223 20.10 -0.45 -3.51
N VAL A 224 19.67 -0.11 -4.72
CA VAL A 224 20.25 0.98 -5.52
C VAL A 224 20.35 2.30 -4.75
N PHE A 225 19.29 2.70 -4.05
CA PHE A 225 19.29 3.95 -3.28
C PHE A 225 20.32 3.92 -2.14
N ILE A 226 20.43 2.82 -1.42
CA ILE A 226 21.36 2.66 -0.30
C ILE A 226 22.80 2.79 -0.79
N VAL A 227 23.14 2.08 -1.87
CA VAL A 227 24.49 2.10 -2.45
C VAL A 227 24.83 3.48 -3.02
N LEU A 228 23.90 4.12 -3.72
CA LEU A 228 24.12 5.49 -4.23
C LEU A 228 24.40 6.48 -3.10
N VAL A 229 23.63 6.42 -2.01
CA VAL A 229 23.82 7.30 -0.85
C VAL A 229 25.21 7.09 -0.23
N GLN A 230 25.66 5.85 -0.08
CA GLN A 230 26.99 5.54 0.48
C GLN A 230 28.14 6.06 -0.41
N HIS A 231 27.96 6.07 -1.74
CA HIS A 231 28.98 6.52 -2.68
C HIS A 231 28.98 8.03 -2.94
N LEU A 232 27.80 8.67 -2.91
CA LEU A 232 27.63 10.07 -3.29
C LEU A 232 27.84 11.05 -2.14
N PHE A 233 27.66 10.62 -0.89
CA PHE A 233 27.60 11.54 0.25
C PHE A 233 28.64 11.22 1.33
N PRO A 234 29.18 12.25 2.03
CA PRO A 234 29.97 12.05 3.23
C PRO A 234 29.19 11.29 4.31
N THR A 235 29.88 10.52 5.15
CA THR A 235 29.31 9.57 6.13
C THR A 235 28.14 10.15 6.95
N VAL A 236 28.26 11.37 7.46
CA VAL A 236 27.20 11.98 8.29
C VAL A 236 25.94 12.24 7.48
N ILE A 237 26.07 12.78 6.27
CA ILE A 237 24.92 13.04 5.38
C ILE A 237 24.33 11.72 4.92
N ALA A 238 25.16 10.75 4.54
CA ALA A 238 24.71 9.41 4.18
C ALA A 238 23.89 8.76 5.30
N ALA A 239 24.34 8.85 6.55
CA ALA A 239 23.60 8.31 7.70
C ALA A 239 22.21 8.96 7.85
N ILE A 240 22.08 10.27 7.67
CA ILE A 240 20.79 10.98 7.72
C ILE A 240 19.86 10.52 6.57
N LEU A 241 20.40 10.41 5.34
CA LEU A 241 19.61 9.96 4.18
C LEU A 241 19.19 8.49 4.29
N LEU A 242 20.04 7.64 4.87
CA LEU A 242 19.69 6.24 5.13
C LEU A 242 18.69 6.11 6.29
N ALA A 243 18.72 7.00 7.29
CA ALA A 243 17.67 7.10 8.28
C ALA A 243 16.31 7.45 7.67
N ALA A 244 16.27 8.19 6.55
CA ALA A 244 15.03 8.44 5.82
C ALA A 244 14.44 7.17 5.16
N VAL A 245 15.27 6.18 4.80
CA VAL A 245 14.78 4.87 4.33
C VAL A 245 14.08 4.12 5.48
N LEU A 246 14.71 4.12 6.66
CA LEU A 246 14.08 3.53 7.86
C LEU A 246 12.78 4.27 8.21
N ALA A 247 12.76 5.60 8.11
CA ALA A 247 11.57 6.41 8.30
C ALA A 247 10.44 6.03 7.33
N ALA A 248 10.75 5.74 6.05
CA ALA A 248 9.78 5.27 5.06
C ALA A 248 9.19 3.91 5.44
N ILE A 249 10.02 3.00 5.91
CA ILE A 249 9.58 1.67 6.35
C ILE A 249 8.67 1.81 7.59
N MET A 250 9.09 2.60 8.58
CA MET A 250 8.36 2.78 9.83
C MET A 250 6.99 3.42 9.62
N SER A 251 6.90 4.52 8.86
CA SER A 251 5.63 5.21 8.58
C SER A 251 4.60 4.32 7.88
N THR A 252 5.09 3.37 7.09
CA THR A 252 4.23 2.42 6.39
C THR A 252 3.82 1.27 7.31
N ALA A 253 4.78 0.64 7.98
CA ALA A 253 4.55 -0.53 8.82
C ALA A 253 3.66 -0.23 10.03
N ASP A 254 3.85 0.91 10.71
CA ASP A 254 3.04 1.29 11.86
C ASP A 254 1.59 1.57 11.47
N SER A 255 1.36 2.26 10.34
CA SER A 255 0.02 2.47 9.79
C SER A 255 -0.69 1.15 9.46
N GLN A 256 0.03 0.18 8.90
CA GLN A 256 -0.49 -1.16 8.58
C GLN A 256 -0.83 -1.96 9.85
N LEU A 257 0.08 -1.96 10.81
CA LEU A 257 -0.09 -2.65 12.09
C LEU A 257 -1.26 -2.07 12.88
N LEU A 258 -1.40 -0.74 12.93
CA LEU A 258 -2.51 -0.07 13.62
C LEU A 258 -3.86 -0.38 12.98
N VAL A 259 -3.97 -0.32 11.64
CA VAL A 259 -5.23 -0.64 10.96
C VAL A 259 -5.58 -2.12 11.13
N SER A 260 -4.60 -3.02 11.06
CA SER A 260 -4.79 -4.45 11.32
C SER A 260 -5.25 -4.71 12.75
N ALA A 261 -4.60 -4.09 13.72
CA ALA A 261 -4.97 -4.21 15.12
C ALA A 261 -6.37 -3.66 15.41
N SER A 262 -6.74 -2.54 14.76
CA SER A 262 -8.08 -1.97 14.85
C SER A 262 -9.13 -2.87 14.21
N ALA A 263 -8.85 -3.43 13.03
CA ALA A 263 -9.75 -4.37 12.35
C ALA A 263 -10.00 -5.63 13.21
N PHE A 264 -8.97 -6.15 13.88
CA PHE A 264 -9.18 -7.28 14.77
C PHE A 264 -9.91 -6.89 16.06
N SER A 265 -9.45 -5.86 16.77
CA SER A 265 -9.97 -5.51 18.10
C SER A 265 -11.38 -4.94 18.05
N ASN A 266 -11.67 -4.00 17.12
CA ASN A 266 -12.95 -3.35 17.01
C ASN A 266 -13.95 -4.15 16.16
N ASP A 267 -13.49 -4.77 15.07
CA ASP A 267 -14.40 -5.38 14.10
C ASP A 267 -14.65 -6.87 14.37
N ILE A 268 -13.69 -7.60 14.97
CA ILE A 268 -13.84 -9.01 15.33
C ILE A 268 -14.05 -9.16 16.83
N TYR A 269 -13.07 -8.79 17.67
CA TYR A 269 -13.08 -9.08 19.10
C TYR A 269 -14.25 -8.43 19.84
N LYS A 270 -14.49 -7.13 19.64
CA LYS A 270 -15.60 -6.39 20.27
C LYS A 270 -16.97 -6.93 19.87
N LYS A 271 -17.11 -7.50 18.67
CA LYS A 271 -18.38 -8.11 18.22
C LYS A 271 -18.65 -9.41 18.98
N ILE A 272 -17.60 -10.19 19.27
CA ILE A 272 -17.70 -11.44 20.04
C ILE A 272 -17.88 -11.11 21.52
N ARG A 273 -17.09 -10.21 22.07
CA ARG A 273 -17.12 -9.80 23.47
C ARG A 273 -17.72 -8.38 23.63
N LYS A 274 -19.03 -8.32 23.54
CA LYS A 274 -19.81 -7.05 23.53
C LYS A 274 -19.58 -6.13 24.75
N LYS A 275 -19.12 -6.70 25.88
CA LYS A 275 -18.84 -5.97 27.14
C LYS A 275 -17.35 -5.65 27.33
N ALA A 276 -16.52 -5.79 26.30
CA ALA A 276 -15.10 -5.47 26.40
C ALA A 276 -14.88 -3.98 26.77
N SER A 277 -14.05 -3.74 27.76
CA SER A 277 -13.69 -2.39 28.17
C SER A 277 -12.70 -1.77 27.16
N ASN A 278 -12.58 -0.43 27.16
CA ASN A 278 -11.62 0.26 26.30
C ASN A 278 -10.16 -0.16 26.60
N ASN A 279 -9.83 -0.39 27.87
CA ASN A 279 -8.51 -0.89 28.26
C ASN A 279 -8.26 -2.31 27.73
N GLU A 280 -9.26 -3.17 27.76
CA GLU A 280 -9.19 -4.52 27.21
C GLU A 280 -8.96 -4.46 25.69
N LEU A 281 -9.73 -3.64 24.96
CA LEU A 281 -9.55 -3.44 23.51
C LEU A 281 -8.16 -2.89 23.17
N MET A 282 -7.62 -1.98 23.97
CA MET A 282 -6.27 -1.46 23.80
C MET A 282 -5.21 -2.57 23.93
N TRP A 283 -5.33 -3.44 24.97
CA TRP A 283 -4.39 -4.53 25.15
C TRP A 283 -4.52 -5.60 24.05
N VAL A 284 -5.74 -5.92 23.63
CA VAL A 284 -5.96 -6.81 22.49
C VAL A 284 -5.30 -6.24 21.23
N SER A 285 -5.48 -4.95 20.93
CA SER A 285 -4.81 -4.29 19.80
C SER A 285 -3.29 -4.44 19.87
N ARG A 286 -2.68 -4.22 21.04
CA ARG A 286 -1.23 -4.35 21.23
C ARG A 286 -0.74 -5.79 21.02
N ILE A 287 -1.49 -6.77 21.49
CA ILE A 287 -1.16 -8.19 21.28
C ILE A 287 -1.25 -8.52 19.78
N VAL A 288 -2.26 -8.03 19.09
CA VAL A 288 -2.43 -8.25 17.65
C VAL A 288 -1.27 -7.64 16.85
N VAL A 289 -0.80 -6.44 17.22
CA VAL A 289 0.41 -5.84 16.61
C VAL A 289 1.60 -6.81 16.71
N ILE A 290 1.84 -7.35 17.90
CA ILE A 290 2.96 -8.30 18.11
C ILE A 290 2.75 -9.57 17.28
N VAL A 291 1.55 -10.14 17.30
CA VAL A 291 1.25 -11.39 16.57
C VAL A 291 1.46 -11.21 15.06
N ILE A 292 0.92 -10.12 14.48
CA ILE A 292 1.09 -9.83 13.05
C ILE A 292 2.57 -9.59 12.72
N ALA A 293 3.28 -8.86 13.56
CA ALA A 293 4.69 -8.60 13.36
C ALA A 293 5.53 -9.89 13.39
N VAL A 294 5.26 -10.79 14.33
CA VAL A 294 5.95 -12.10 14.39
C VAL A 294 5.62 -12.93 13.13
N LEU A 295 4.37 -13.02 12.73
CA LEU A 295 3.98 -13.75 11.52
C LEU A 295 4.63 -13.16 10.26
N ALA A 296 4.66 -11.83 10.14
CA ALA A 296 5.32 -11.14 9.03
C ALA A 296 6.83 -11.37 9.02
N ALA A 297 7.48 -11.38 10.21
CA ALA A 297 8.90 -11.69 10.34
C ALA A 297 9.20 -13.14 9.94
N LEU A 298 8.35 -14.09 10.33
CA LEU A 298 8.50 -15.50 9.92
C LEU A 298 8.36 -15.65 8.39
N LEU A 299 7.42 -14.96 7.76
CA LEU A 299 7.31 -14.94 6.31
C LEU A 299 8.54 -14.31 5.65
N ALA A 300 9.08 -13.22 6.20
CA ALA A 300 10.30 -12.59 5.71
C ALA A 300 11.52 -13.52 5.85
N MET A 301 11.59 -14.32 6.93
CA MET A 301 12.64 -15.34 7.10
C MET A 301 12.56 -16.48 6.07
N MET A 302 11.35 -16.84 5.61
CA MET A 302 11.19 -17.82 4.53
C MET A 302 11.75 -17.32 3.19
N GLY A 303 11.81 -16.00 2.99
CA GLY A 303 12.43 -15.34 1.84
C GLY A 303 13.92 -15.03 2.00
N ASN A 304 14.57 -15.53 3.07
CA ASN A 304 15.98 -15.22 3.34
C ASN A 304 16.89 -15.69 2.18
N PRO A 305 17.57 -14.76 1.47
CA PRO A 305 18.44 -15.12 0.35
C PRO A 305 19.72 -15.86 0.77
N GLU A 306 20.12 -15.79 2.06
CA GLU A 306 21.29 -16.47 2.62
C GLU A 306 20.99 -17.90 3.05
N ALA A 307 19.72 -18.34 3.03
CA ALA A 307 19.34 -19.68 3.46
C ALA A 307 19.91 -20.74 2.52
N ALA A 308 20.40 -21.86 3.06
CA ALA A 308 20.92 -23.00 2.29
C ALA A 308 19.89 -23.61 1.31
N THR A 309 18.60 -23.36 1.56
CA THR A 309 17.46 -23.78 0.73
C THR A 309 17.02 -22.73 -0.29
N ALA A 310 17.73 -21.57 -0.35
CA ALA A 310 17.39 -20.50 -1.29
C ALA A 310 17.49 -21.06 -2.71
N GLN A 311 16.36 -21.08 -3.42
CA GLN A 311 16.33 -21.47 -4.83
C GLN A 311 17.17 -20.48 -5.65
N LYS A 312 17.84 -20.98 -6.71
CA LYS A 312 18.49 -20.11 -7.69
C LYS A 312 17.43 -19.25 -8.37
N GLY A 313 17.21 -18.04 -7.85
CA GLY A 313 16.23 -17.08 -8.32
C GLY A 313 15.59 -16.35 -7.12
N LYS A 314 15.16 -15.09 -7.32
CA LYS A 314 14.51 -14.31 -6.27
C LYS A 314 13.15 -14.92 -5.92
N SER A 315 12.97 -15.30 -4.67
CA SER A 315 11.67 -15.73 -4.16
C SER A 315 10.69 -14.54 -4.16
N PHE A 316 9.39 -14.83 -4.31
CA PHE A 316 8.33 -13.84 -4.10
C PHE A 316 8.47 -13.12 -2.74
N LEU A 317 8.90 -13.85 -1.70
CA LEU A 317 9.06 -13.33 -0.35
C LEU A 317 10.34 -12.50 -0.14
N ASP A 318 11.32 -12.56 -1.03
CA ASP A 318 12.56 -11.77 -0.97
C ASP A 318 12.43 -10.42 -1.72
N VAL A 319 11.46 -10.28 -2.60
CA VAL A 319 11.28 -9.07 -3.43
C VAL A 319 10.24 -8.15 -2.81
N VAL A 320 10.69 -7.01 -2.27
CA VAL A 320 9.84 -6.00 -1.62
C VAL A 320 8.70 -5.57 -2.53
N MET A 321 9.01 -5.23 -3.78
CA MET A 321 8.00 -4.79 -4.75
C MET A 321 6.95 -5.87 -5.05
N SER A 322 7.30 -7.14 -5.03
CA SER A 322 6.36 -8.25 -5.23
C SER A 322 5.36 -8.38 -4.09
N LEU A 323 5.84 -8.26 -2.85
CA LEU A 323 5.00 -8.27 -1.64
C LEU A 323 4.05 -7.08 -1.59
N VAL A 324 4.58 -5.88 -1.88
CA VAL A 324 3.78 -4.65 -1.94
C VAL A 324 2.72 -4.75 -3.03
N SER A 325 3.10 -5.17 -4.24
CA SER A 325 2.16 -5.32 -5.36
C SER A 325 1.04 -6.28 -5.05
N PHE A 326 1.36 -7.43 -4.45
CA PHE A 326 0.35 -8.43 -4.08
C PHE A 326 -0.66 -7.88 -3.06
N ALA A 327 -0.18 -7.24 -2.00
CA ALA A 327 -1.05 -6.63 -1.00
C ALA A 327 -1.89 -5.49 -1.58
N TRP A 328 -1.27 -4.63 -2.39
CA TRP A 328 -1.93 -3.53 -3.09
C TRP A 328 -3.02 -4.02 -4.03
N GLY A 329 -2.71 -5.07 -4.81
CA GLY A 329 -3.66 -5.74 -5.69
C GLY A 329 -4.83 -6.34 -4.93
N GLY A 330 -4.54 -7.02 -3.83
CA GLY A 330 -5.53 -7.63 -2.97
C GLY A 330 -6.51 -6.63 -2.36
N PHE A 331 -6.01 -5.55 -1.80
CA PHE A 331 -6.87 -4.47 -1.28
C PHE A 331 -7.69 -3.81 -2.39
N GLY A 332 -7.04 -3.48 -3.51
CA GLY A 332 -7.70 -2.85 -4.64
C GLY A 332 -8.83 -3.67 -5.22
N ALA A 333 -8.61 -4.98 -5.42
CA ALA A 333 -9.60 -5.90 -5.96
C ALA A 333 -10.74 -6.20 -4.98
N THR A 334 -10.42 -6.35 -3.68
CA THR A 334 -11.39 -6.71 -2.65
C THR A 334 -12.31 -5.53 -2.30
N PHE A 335 -11.75 -4.36 -2.08
CA PHE A 335 -12.49 -3.21 -1.54
C PHE A 335 -12.79 -2.13 -2.57
N GLY A 336 -11.93 -1.94 -3.59
CA GLY A 336 -12.06 -0.86 -4.56
C GLY A 336 -13.43 -0.80 -5.25
N PRO A 337 -13.88 -1.88 -5.90
CA PRO A 337 -15.20 -1.94 -6.54
C PRO A 337 -16.33 -1.71 -5.55
N LEU A 338 -16.22 -2.29 -4.34
CA LEU A 338 -17.24 -2.12 -3.31
C LEU A 338 -17.31 -0.68 -2.79
N VAL A 339 -16.18 -0.03 -2.55
CA VAL A 339 -16.13 1.39 -2.16
C VAL A 339 -16.77 2.27 -3.24
N LEU A 340 -16.42 2.07 -4.50
CA LEU A 340 -16.99 2.84 -5.60
C LEU A 340 -18.51 2.64 -5.71
N LEU A 341 -18.96 1.39 -5.75
CA LEU A 341 -20.38 1.10 -5.91
C LEU A 341 -21.19 1.47 -4.66
N ALA A 342 -20.67 1.28 -3.45
CA ALA A 342 -21.31 1.72 -2.21
C ALA A 342 -21.53 3.24 -2.17
N LEU A 343 -20.60 4.01 -2.74
CA LEU A 343 -20.66 5.47 -2.75
C LEU A 343 -21.45 6.05 -3.93
N PHE A 344 -21.44 5.40 -5.09
CA PHE A 344 -21.97 6.01 -6.33
C PHE A 344 -23.12 5.25 -6.99
N TRP A 345 -23.46 4.03 -6.49
CA TRP A 345 -24.54 3.25 -7.05
C TRP A 345 -25.57 2.84 -5.99
N LYS A 346 -26.72 3.48 -6.05
CA LYS A 346 -27.83 3.33 -5.09
C LYS A 346 -28.34 1.89 -4.97
N ARG A 347 -28.22 1.08 -6.05
CA ARG A 347 -28.76 -0.29 -6.12
C ARG A 347 -27.87 -1.33 -5.40
N THR A 348 -26.64 -0.99 -5.01
CA THR A 348 -25.74 -1.90 -4.29
C THR A 348 -26.39 -2.40 -3.01
N ASN A 349 -26.44 -3.72 -2.82
CA ASN A 349 -27.03 -4.35 -1.66
C ASN A 349 -26.04 -5.24 -0.89
N PHE A 350 -26.47 -5.77 0.24
CA PHE A 350 -25.67 -6.63 1.11
C PHE A 350 -25.12 -7.88 0.39
N ALA A 351 -25.96 -8.59 -0.39
CA ALA A 351 -25.54 -9.80 -1.10
C ALA A 351 -24.48 -9.50 -2.15
N GLY A 352 -24.65 -8.43 -2.93
CA GLY A 352 -23.65 -7.97 -3.87
C GLY A 352 -22.33 -7.57 -3.21
N ALA A 353 -22.40 -6.88 -2.07
CA ALA A 353 -21.23 -6.49 -1.29
C ALA A 353 -20.41 -7.70 -0.81
N VAL A 354 -21.07 -8.70 -0.24
CA VAL A 354 -20.44 -9.96 0.22
C VAL A 354 -19.80 -10.70 -0.95
N ALA A 355 -20.59 -10.93 -2.03
CA ALA A 355 -20.11 -11.69 -3.19
C ALA A 355 -18.91 -11.02 -3.87
N GLY A 356 -18.97 -9.70 -4.10
CA GLY A 356 -17.89 -8.97 -4.74
C GLY A 356 -16.60 -8.94 -3.93
N MET A 357 -16.71 -8.74 -2.60
CA MET A 357 -15.55 -8.77 -1.71
C MET A 357 -14.86 -10.14 -1.72
N LEU A 358 -15.63 -11.22 -1.65
CA LEU A 358 -15.09 -12.59 -1.72
C LEU A 358 -14.44 -12.86 -3.07
N VAL A 359 -15.13 -12.54 -4.18
CA VAL A 359 -14.60 -12.76 -5.53
C VAL A 359 -13.32 -11.95 -5.74
N GLY A 360 -13.28 -10.68 -5.37
CA GLY A 360 -12.10 -9.85 -5.52
C GLY A 360 -10.88 -10.39 -4.76
N GLY A 361 -11.08 -10.71 -3.47
CA GLY A 361 -10.02 -11.25 -2.63
C GLY A 361 -9.54 -12.64 -3.10
N ILE A 362 -10.45 -13.57 -3.33
CA ILE A 362 -10.09 -14.93 -3.78
C ILE A 362 -9.42 -14.90 -5.15
N THR A 363 -9.92 -14.10 -6.10
CA THR A 363 -9.31 -13.96 -7.43
C THR A 363 -7.87 -13.49 -7.33
N THR A 364 -7.55 -12.54 -6.44
CA THR A 364 -6.17 -12.08 -6.25
C THR A 364 -5.24 -13.22 -5.83
N PHE A 365 -5.64 -14.04 -4.85
CA PHE A 365 -4.84 -15.20 -4.42
C PHE A 365 -4.71 -16.25 -5.54
N VAL A 366 -5.82 -16.64 -6.18
CA VAL A 366 -5.82 -17.63 -7.25
C VAL A 366 -4.99 -17.16 -8.44
N TRP A 367 -5.13 -15.89 -8.82
CA TRP A 367 -4.36 -15.31 -9.93
C TRP A 367 -2.87 -15.32 -9.63
N LYS A 368 -2.47 -14.80 -8.47
CA LYS A 368 -1.06 -14.68 -8.09
C LYS A 368 -0.36 -16.03 -7.96
N PHE A 369 -0.96 -16.97 -7.25
CA PHE A 369 -0.28 -18.23 -6.88
C PHE A 369 -0.54 -19.39 -7.84
N TYR A 370 -1.57 -19.28 -8.69
CA TYR A 370 -1.96 -20.34 -9.63
C TYR A 370 -1.89 -19.89 -11.08
N LEU A 371 -2.68 -18.88 -11.47
CA LEU A 371 -2.85 -18.52 -12.86
C LEU A 371 -1.62 -17.83 -13.45
N SER A 372 -0.89 -17.04 -12.65
CA SER A 372 0.33 -16.39 -13.12
C SER A 372 1.43 -17.37 -13.54
N SER A 373 1.45 -18.60 -13.02
CA SER A 373 2.37 -19.66 -13.46
C SER A 373 2.11 -20.11 -14.89
N LEU A 374 0.89 -19.91 -15.41
CA LEU A 374 0.50 -20.23 -16.79
C LEU A 374 0.84 -19.11 -17.79
N ALA A 375 1.45 -18.00 -17.33
CA ALA A 375 1.78 -16.86 -18.18
C ALA A 375 2.77 -17.21 -19.32
N SER A 376 3.60 -18.22 -19.14
CA SER A 376 4.48 -18.74 -20.19
C SER A 376 3.72 -19.37 -21.35
N SER A 377 2.56 -19.99 -21.09
CA SER A 377 1.71 -20.63 -22.10
C SER A 377 0.64 -19.66 -22.64
N TYR A 378 0.12 -18.80 -21.78
CA TYR A 378 -0.95 -17.86 -22.11
C TYR A 378 -0.62 -16.48 -21.56
N ALA A 379 -0.17 -15.58 -22.40
CA ALA A 379 0.30 -14.25 -22.02
C ALA A 379 -0.70 -13.44 -21.17
N ILE A 380 -2.01 -13.69 -21.29
CA ILE A 380 -3.07 -13.03 -20.52
C ILE A 380 -2.91 -13.24 -19.01
N PHE A 381 -2.39 -14.38 -18.56
CA PHE A 381 -2.16 -14.64 -17.14
C PHE A 381 -0.94 -13.91 -16.57
N GLY A 382 -0.14 -13.25 -17.43
CA GLY A 382 0.90 -12.31 -17.00
C GLY A 382 0.39 -10.93 -16.62
N ILE A 383 -0.92 -10.66 -16.72
CA ILE A 383 -1.52 -9.41 -16.29
C ILE A 383 -1.51 -9.30 -14.76
N TYR A 384 -1.31 -8.09 -14.27
CA TYR A 384 -1.29 -7.82 -12.83
C TYR A 384 -2.63 -8.21 -12.16
N GLU A 385 -2.57 -9.03 -11.12
CA GLU A 385 -3.72 -9.66 -10.44
C GLU A 385 -4.80 -8.67 -9.97
N LEU A 386 -4.43 -7.43 -9.74
CA LEU A 386 -5.37 -6.36 -9.39
C LEU A 386 -6.45 -6.19 -10.46
N LEU A 387 -6.09 -6.18 -11.73
CA LEU A 387 -7.03 -5.87 -12.79
C LEU A 387 -8.14 -6.93 -12.94
N PRO A 388 -7.83 -8.23 -13.11
CA PRO A 388 -8.88 -9.24 -13.16
C PRO A 388 -9.67 -9.32 -11.86
N GLY A 389 -9.03 -9.22 -10.70
CA GLY A 389 -9.72 -9.21 -9.41
C GLY A 389 -10.68 -8.04 -9.26
N PHE A 390 -10.27 -6.83 -9.67
CA PHE A 390 -11.11 -5.63 -9.63
C PHE A 390 -12.32 -5.75 -10.58
N VAL A 391 -12.09 -6.17 -11.82
CA VAL A 391 -13.16 -6.30 -12.82
C VAL A 391 -14.16 -7.37 -12.41
N LEU A 392 -13.68 -8.55 -12.00
CA LEU A 392 -14.57 -9.63 -11.57
C LEU A 392 -15.35 -9.24 -10.30
N SER A 393 -14.73 -8.59 -9.33
CA SER A 393 -15.41 -8.05 -8.15
C SER A 393 -16.50 -7.05 -8.56
N PHE A 394 -16.18 -6.08 -9.42
CA PHE A 394 -17.11 -5.06 -9.88
C PHE A 394 -18.32 -5.70 -10.59
N VAL A 395 -18.08 -6.59 -11.55
CA VAL A 395 -19.15 -7.30 -12.28
C VAL A 395 -20.00 -8.14 -11.34
N THR A 396 -19.38 -8.83 -10.39
CA THR A 396 -20.09 -9.65 -9.39
C THR A 396 -20.99 -8.80 -8.50
N ILE A 397 -20.50 -7.66 -7.98
CA ILE A 397 -21.34 -6.75 -7.18
C ILE A 397 -22.56 -6.31 -7.98
N VAL A 398 -22.36 -5.90 -9.22
CA VAL A 398 -23.45 -5.43 -10.08
C VAL A 398 -24.44 -6.56 -10.35
N ALA A 399 -23.98 -7.70 -10.84
CA ALA A 399 -24.84 -8.83 -11.19
C ALA A 399 -25.64 -9.34 -9.98
N VAL A 400 -24.96 -9.62 -8.86
CA VAL A 400 -25.63 -10.12 -7.65
C VAL A 400 -26.58 -9.08 -7.07
N SER A 401 -26.20 -7.80 -7.08
CA SER A 401 -27.13 -6.75 -6.60
C SER A 401 -28.36 -6.64 -7.47
N LEU A 402 -28.28 -6.82 -8.78
CA LEU A 402 -29.44 -6.80 -9.69
C LEU A 402 -30.34 -8.05 -9.52
N CYS A 403 -29.72 -9.24 -9.36
CA CYS A 403 -30.42 -10.51 -9.24
C CYS A 403 -31.01 -10.77 -7.85
N THR A 404 -30.67 -9.96 -6.83
CA THR A 404 -31.14 -10.15 -5.45
C THR A 404 -32.06 -9.00 -5.01
N LYS A 405 -32.67 -9.13 -3.82
CA LYS A 405 -33.60 -8.14 -3.26
C LYS A 405 -32.98 -6.74 -3.25
N ALA A 406 -33.74 -5.75 -3.67
CA ALA A 406 -33.34 -4.35 -3.64
C ALA A 406 -32.98 -3.90 -2.21
N PRO A 407 -32.06 -2.91 -2.03
CA PRO A 407 -31.83 -2.30 -0.74
C PRO A 407 -33.13 -1.77 -0.13
N SER A 408 -33.22 -1.75 1.21
CA SER A 408 -34.37 -1.20 1.91
C SER A 408 -34.53 0.29 1.61
N LYS A 409 -35.75 0.81 1.81
CA LYS A 409 -36.04 2.24 1.64
C LYS A 409 -35.12 3.10 2.52
N GLU A 410 -34.88 2.69 3.75
CA GLU A 410 -33.97 3.35 4.68
C GLU A 410 -32.55 3.55 4.08
N ILE A 411 -31.99 2.49 3.47
CA ILE A 411 -30.65 2.55 2.81
C ILE A 411 -30.66 3.49 1.60
N THR A 412 -31.76 3.50 0.83
CA THR A 412 -31.87 4.36 -0.35
C THR A 412 -32.11 5.81 0.00
N ASP A 413 -32.90 6.08 1.05
CA ASP A 413 -33.14 7.44 1.55
C ASP A 413 -31.87 8.04 2.15
N GLU A 414 -31.08 7.22 2.88
CA GLU A 414 -29.75 7.62 3.37
C GLU A 414 -28.80 7.98 2.22
N PHE A 415 -28.78 7.18 1.15
CA PHE A 415 -27.96 7.48 -0.04
C PHE A 415 -28.29 8.83 -0.65
N ASP A 416 -29.59 9.16 -0.78
CA ASP A 416 -30.08 10.44 -1.32
C ASP A 416 -29.78 11.59 -0.34
N ALA A 417 -29.90 11.35 0.97
CA ALA A 417 -29.56 12.33 2.00
C ALA A 417 -28.06 12.72 1.96
N VAL A 418 -27.18 11.74 1.82
CA VAL A 418 -25.71 11.99 1.69
C VAL A 418 -25.38 12.82 0.46
N GLU A 419 -26.09 12.64 -0.65
CA GLU A 419 -25.89 13.41 -1.87
C GLU A 419 -26.16 14.89 -1.65
N ASN A 420 -27.28 15.20 -1.00
CA ASN A 420 -27.76 16.56 -0.73
C ASN A 420 -27.10 17.22 0.48
N PHE A 421 -26.37 16.47 1.32
CA PHE A 421 -25.82 16.95 2.57
C PHE A 421 -24.69 17.98 2.40
N LYS A 422 -24.81 19.11 3.11
CA LYS A 422 -23.77 20.15 3.20
C LYS A 422 -23.24 20.19 4.66
N PHE A 423 -21.95 19.99 4.83
CA PHE A 423 -21.31 20.05 6.16
C PHE A 423 -21.43 21.39 6.86
N SER A 424 -21.67 22.48 6.10
CA SER A 424 -21.99 23.81 6.65
C SER A 424 -23.24 23.81 7.53
N ASP A 425 -24.10 22.82 7.37
CA ASP A 425 -25.36 22.75 8.10
C ASP A 425 -25.18 22.13 9.52
N LEU A 426 -24.04 21.39 9.74
CA LEU A 426 -23.65 20.89 11.07
C LEU A 426 -23.05 21.96 11.99
N ILE A 427 -22.39 22.99 11.41
CA ILE A 427 -21.74 24.06 12.19
C ILE A 427 -22.77 25.06 12.72
N LYS A 428 -24.01 24.98 12.25
CA LYS A 428 -25.13 25.85 12.66
C LYS A 428 -26.02 25.23 13.75
N GLN A 429 -25.77 23.98 14.13
CA GLN A 429 -26.37 23.31 15.29
C GLN A 429 -25.36 23.23 16.45
#